data_8b487b5431f483239a1648678d990b70
#
_entry.id   8b487b5431f483239a1648678d990b70
#
_cell.length_a   1.000
_cell.length_b   1.000
_cell.length_c   1.000
_cell.angle_alpha   90.00
_cell.angle_beta   90.00
_cell.angle_gamma   90.00
#
_symmetry.space_group_name_H-M   'P 1'
#
loop_
_entity.id
_entity.type
_entity.pdbx_description
1 polymer ?
#
loop_
_entity_poly.entity_id
_entity_poly.type
_entity_poly.pdbx_seq_one_letter_code
_entity_poly.pdbx_strand_id
1 'polypeptide(L)'
;MPPKSLFERCQGAGAVSVAQLIQQGEAAADSLMKDYGKHIQDRLDELESLAKTALDDRRDEKKWDAFLTALRDVQSSGATAGSVWTEKYAIALLRELDLRKESDRHLPLLIALHLDAIRLAANGNASHADLMGLGDRLTLASEKLAVGSAQAL
;
A
#
# COMPACT_ATOMS: atom_id res chain seq x y z
N MET A 1 -49.07 13.64 8.66
CA MET A 1 -48.77 12.30 8.07
C MET A 1 -47.43 11.83 8.51
N PRO A 2 -47.31 10.62 9.01
CA PRO A 2 -46.00 10.11 9.29
C PRO A 2 -45.15 10.04 8.01
N PRO A 3 -43.84 10.31 8.07
CA PRO A 3 -43.00 10.19 6.89
C PRO A 3 -42.99 8.76 6.37
N LYS A 4 -43.06 8.62 5.06
CA LYS A 4 -42.96 7.30 4.43
C LYS A 4 -41.63 6.65 4.75
N SER A 5 -41.62 5.38 5.07
CA SER A 5 -40.37 4.64 5.26
C SER A 5 -39.55 4.60 3.96
N LEU A 6 -38.26 4.36 4.06
CA LEU A 6 -37.41 4.22 2.88
C LEU A 6 -37.94 3.15 1.92
N PHE A 7 -38.50 2.05 2.48
CA PHE A 7 -39.10 0.98 1.74
C PHE A 7 -40.34 1.41 0.95
N GLU A 8 -41.22 2.19 1.59
CA GLU A 8 -42.42 2.75 0.93
C GLU A 8 -42.06 3.73 -0.18
N ARG A 9 -41.03 4.53 0.01
CA ARG A 9 -40.50 5.44 -1.03
C ARG A 9 -39.99 4.66 -2.24
N CYS A 10 -39.38 3.49 -2.03
CA CYS A 10 -38.87 2.63 -3.10
C CYS A 10 -39.99 1.89 -3.84
N GLN A 11 -41.21 1.82 -3.32
CA GLN A 11 -42.35 1.16 -3.95
C GLN A 11 -43.27 2.10 -4.75
N GLY A 12 -42.99 3.42 -4.75
CA GLY A 12 -43.81 4.38 -5.48
C GLY A 12 -43.64 4.28 -7.00
N ALA A 13 -44.57 4.89 -7.75
CA ALA A 13 -44.50 4.98 -9.20
C ALA A 13 -43.21 5.63 -9.66
N GLY A 14 -42.42 4.96 -10.50
CA GLY A 14 -41.10 5.40 -10.96
C GLY A 14 -39.96 5.04 -9.98
N ALA A 15 -40.26 4.33 -8.89
CA ALA A 15 -39.25 3.88 -7.95
C ALA A 15 -38.42 2.73 -8.51
N VAL A 16 -37.11 2.75 -8.21
CA VAL A 16 -36.17 1.69 -8.56
C VAL A 16 -36.43 0.48 -7.65
N SER A 17 -36.41 -0.72 -8.19
CA SER A 17 -36.55 -1.94 -7.39
C SER A 17 -35.37 -2.13 -6.44
N VAL A 18 -35.57 -2.90 -5.35
CA VAL A 18 -34.49 -3.23 -4.40
C VAL A 18 -33.31 -3.90 -5.12
N ALA A 19 -33.61 -4.81 -6.06
CA ALA A 19 -32.58 -5.48 -6.87
C ALA A 19 -31.77 -4.47 -7.70
N GLN A 20 -32.41 -3.47 -8.28
CA GLN A 20 -31.73 -2.41 -9.04
C GLN A 20 -30.88 -1.51 -8.12
N LEU A 21 -31.36 -1.20 -6.91
CA LEU A 21 -30.59 -0.43 -5.93
C LEU A 21 -29.33 -1.17 -5.48
N ILE A 22 -29.43 -2.47 -5.23
CA ILE A 22 -28.28 -3.32 -4.90
C ILE A 22 -27.29 -3.31 -6.05
N GLN A 23 -27.76 -3.50 -7.28
CA GLN A 23 -26.94 -3.53 -8.48
C GLN A 23 -26.22 -2.19 -8.71
N GLN A 24 -26.92 -1.06 -8.52
CA GLN A 24 -26.33 0.27 -8.59
C GLN A 24 -25.28 0.50 -7.49
N GLY A 25 -25.55 0.01 -6.29
CA GLY A 25 -24.62 0.07 -5.17
C GLY A 25 -23.35 -0.73 -5.43
N GLU A 26 -23.49 -1.95 -5.97
CA GLU A 26 -22.34 -2.79 -6.35
C GLU A 26 -21.53 -2.15 -7.47
N ALA A 27 -22.17 -1.58 -8.49
CA ALA A 27 -21.49 -0.89 -9.58
C ALA A 27 -20.75 0.35 -9.09
N ALA A 28 -21.33 1.12 -8.16
CA ALA A 28 -20.67 2.26 -7.55
C ALA A 28 -19.47 1.84 -6.69
N ALA A 29 -19.59 0.77 -5.93
CA ALA A 29 -18.51 0.21 -5.13
C ALA A 29 -17.36 -0.28 -6.03
N ASP A 30 -17.66 -0.99 -7.12
CA ASP A 30 -16.67 -1.45 -8.10
C ASP A 30 -15.93 -0.27 -8.75
N SER A 31 -16.65 0.79 -9.10
CA SER A 31 -16.06 2.02 -9.66
C SER A 31 -15.12 2.70 -8.66
N LEU A 32 -15.53 2.81 -7.40
CA LEU A 32 -14.69 3.34 -6.32
C LEU A 32 -13.43 2.49 -6.12
N MET A 33 -13.54 1.17 -6.16
CA MET A 33 -12.39 0.27 -6.02
C MET A 33 -11.40 0.41 -7.17
N LYS A 34 -11.89 0.60 -8.41
CA LYS A 34 -11.04 0.87 -9.57
C LYS A 34 -10.30 2.19 -9.45
N ASP A 35 -11.00 3.26 -9.07
CA ASP A 35 -10.42 4.58 -8.85
C ASP A 35 -9.39 4.54 -7.73
N TYR A 36 -9.67 3.79 -6.67
CA TYR A 36 -8.76 3.59 -5.55
C TYR A 36 -7.50 2.84 -5.98
N GLY A 37 -7.65 1.78 -6.77
CA GLY A 37 -6.53 1.00 -7.32
C GLY A 37 -5.61 1.86 -8.17
N LYS A 38 -6.17 2.69 -9.04
CA LYS A 38 -5.40 3.64 -9.86
C LYS A 38 -4.66 4.66 -8.99
N HIS A 39 -5.33 5.19 -7.98
CA HIS A 39 -4.75 6.17 -7.05
C HIS A 39 -3.58 5.57 -6.27
N ILE A 40 -3.69 4.32 -5.84
CA ILE A 40 -2.60 3.60 -5.19
C ILE A 40 -1.42 3.41 -6.12
N GLN A 41 -1.63 3.03 -7.39
CA GLN A 41 -0.55 2.89 -8.36
C GLN A 41 0.19 4.20 -8.59
N ASP A 42 -0.53 5.31 -8.72
CA ASP A 42 0.07 6.64 -8.87
C ASP A 42 0.92 7.01 -7.64
N ARG A 43 0.44 6.70 -6.45
CA ARG A 43 1.20 6.91 -5.20
C ARG A 43 2.44 6.02 -5.11
N LEU A 44 2.37 4.79 -5.60
CA LEU A 44 3.53 3.89 -5.64
C LEU A 44 4.59 4.38 -6.63
N ASP A 45 4.17 4.92 -7.78
CA ASP A 45 5.09 5.53 -8.74
C ASP A 45 5.80 6.74 -8.15
N GLU A 46 5.06 7.59 -7.44
CA GLU A 46 5.63 8.73 -6.71
C GLU A 46 6.60 8.25 -5.63
N LEU A 47 6.23 7.23 -4.86
CA LEU A 47 7.05 6.65 -3.80
C LEU A 47 8.39 6.12 -4.36
N GLU A 48 8.36 5.41 -5.47
CA GLU A 48 9.59 4.94 -6.14
C GLU A 48 10.49 6.10 -6.57
N SER A 49 9.89 7.14 -7.14
CA SER A 49 10.63 8.35 -7.55
C SER A 49 11.29 9.04 -6.36
N LEU A 50 10.56 9.20 -5.26
CA LEU A 50 11.09 9.79 -4.04
C LEU A 50 12.18 8.93 -3.39
N ALA A 51 12.05 7.61 -3.46
CA ALA A 51 13.07 6.67 -2.98
C ALA A 51 14.38 6.84 -3.76
N LYS A 52 14.30 6.90 -5.09
CA LYS A 52 15.47 7.14 -5.94
C LYS A 52 16.16 8.46 -5.62
N THR A 53 15.37 9.52 -5.47
CA THR A 53 15.89 10.86 -5.14
C THR A 53 16.59 10.85 -3.78
N ALA A 54 16.01 10.19 -2.78
CA ALA A 54 16.61 10.07 -1.45
C ALA A 54 17.89 9.22 -1.47
N LEU A 55 17.93 8.14 -2.26
CA LEU A 55 19.10 7.28 -2.40
C LEU A 55 20.25 7.95 -3.15
N ASP A 56 19.95 8.83 -4.10
CA ASP A 56 20.96 9.60 -4.85
C ASP A 56 21.67 10.64 -3.98
N ASP A 57 21.00 11.13 -2.95
CA ASP A 57 21.58 12.09 -2.00
C ASP A 57 21.13 11.76 -0.57
N ARG A 58 21.76 10.76 0.02
CA ARG A 58 21.40 10.21 1.33
C ARG A 58 21.58 11.15 2.50
N ARG A 59 22.35 12.24 2.30
CA ARG A 59 22.60 13.24 3.34
C ARG A 59 21.54 14.34 3.36
N ASP A 60 20.71 14.43 2.33
CA ASP A 60 19.65 15.43 2.27
C ASP A 60 18.44 14.98 3.08
N GLU A 61 18.28 15.57 4.26
CA GLU A 61 17.19 15.25 5.18
C GLU A 61 15.81 15.51 4.57
N LYS A 62 15.67 16.55 3.74
CA LYS A 62 14.39 16.88 3.10
C LYS A 62 13.94 15.80 2.14
N LYS A 63 14.88 15.21 1.39
CA LYS A 63 14.60 14.13 0.46
C LYS A 63 14.16 12.86 1.20
N TRP A 64 14.83 12.55 2.32
CA TRP A 64 14.44 11.44 3.19
C TRP A 64 13.07 11.66 3.81
N ASP A 65 12.79 12.83 4.33
CA ASP A 65 11.50 13.16 4.94
C ASP A 65 10.37 13.05 3.91
N ALA A 66 10.59 13.49 2.69
CA ALA A 66 9.61 13.36 1.60
C ALA A 66 9.33 11.88 1.29
N PHE A 67 10.36 11.05 1.22
CA PHE A 67 10.21 9.60 1.00
C PHE A 67 9.48 8.93 2.17
N LEU A 68 9.87 9.20 3.40
CA LEU A 68 9.23 8.62 4.59
C LEU A 68 7.77 9.05 4.72
N THR A 69 7.46 10.30 4.42
CA THR A 69 6.08 10.81 4.41
C THR A 69 5.24 10.08 3.38
N ALA A 70 5.74 9.92 2.16
CA ALA A 70 5.06 9.18 1.10
C ALA A 70 4.84 7.70 1.49
N LEU A 71 5.81 7.08 2.15
CA LEU A 71 5.71 5.70 2.62
C LEU A 71 4.64 5.55 3.71
N ARG A 72 4.55 6.49 4.64
CA ARG A 72 3.49 6.52 5.64
C ARG A 72 2.11 6.73 5.02
N ASP A 73 2.02 7.53 3.98
CA ASP A 73 0.77 7.73 3.24
C ASP A 73 0.32 6.44 2.55
N VAL A 74 1.24 5.68 1.98
CA VAL A 74 0.95 4.36 1.40
C VAL A 74 0.50 3.37 2.48
N GLN A 75 1.14 3.39 3.64
CA GLN A 75 0.72 2.58 4.78
C GLN A 75 -0.73 2.85 5.16
N SER A 76 -1.10 4.11 5.34
CA SER A 76 -2.45 4.52 5.72
C SER A 76 -3.48 4.21 4.62
N SER A 77 -3.11 4.45 3.37
CA SER A 77 -3.98 4.16 2.21
C SER A 77 -4.19 2.66 2.01
N GLY A 78 -3.16 1.86 2.28
CA GLY A 78 -3.26 0.40 2.23
C GLY A 78 -4.30 -0.14 3.19
N ALA A 79 -4.31 0.34 4.42
CA ALA A 79 -5.31 -0.03 5.41
C ALA A 79 -6.72 0.33 4.96
N THR A 80 -6.91 1.53 4.40
CA THR A 80 -8.21 2.02 3.93
C THR A 80 -8.70 1.27 2.69
N ALA A 81 -7.81 0.92 1.78
CA ALA A 81 -8.15 0.19 0.55
C ALA A 81 -8.42 -1.32 0.79
N GLY A 82 -8.32 -1.79 2.01
CA GLY A 82 -8.55 -3.19 2.35
C GLY A 82 -7.37 -4.12 2.05
N SER A 83 -6.24 -3.58 1.64
CA SER A 83 -5.02 -4.35 1.40
C SER A 83 -4.14 -4.40 2.65
N VAL A 84 -4.41 -5.36 3.51
CA VAL A 84 -3.65 -5.60 4.75
C VAL A 84 -2.16 -5.79 4.47
N TRP A 85 -1.83 -6.45 3.37
CA TRP A 85 -0.43 -6.74 3.02
C TRP A 85 0.34 -5.51 2.56
N THR A 86 -0.31 -4.57 1.87
CA THR A 86 0.28 -3.28 1.51
C THR A 86 0.71 -2.53 2.78
N GLU A 87 -0.17 -2.47 3.77
CA GLU A 87 0.14 -1.88 5.07
C GLU A 87 1.28 -2.60 5.78
N LYS A 88 1.22 -3.94 5.86
CA LYS A 88 2.25 -4.74 6.54
C LYS A 88 3.63 -4.56 5.94
N TYR A 89 3.74 -4.56 4.61
CA TYR A 89 5.02 -4.38 3.93
C TYR A 89 5.55 -2.96 4.07
N ALA A 90 4.68 -1.96 4.07
CA ALA A 90 5.08 -0.57 4.33
C ALA A 90 5.62 -0.41 5.76
N ILE A 91 4.96 -1.02 6.75
CA ILE A 91 5.43 -1.04 8.15
C ILE A 91 6.79 -1.74 8.24
N ALA A 92 6.95 -2.88 7.57
CA ALA A 92 8.21 -3.62 7.56
C ALA A 92 9.36 -2.76 7.02
N LEU A 93 9.12 -2.04 5.92
CA LEU A 93 10.12 -1.13 5.34
C LEU A 93 10.45 0.02 6.28
N LEU A 94 9.45 0.64 6.90
CA LEU A 94 9.67 1.72 7.88
C LEU A 94 10.56 1.25 9.05
N ARG A 95 10.33 0.03 9.56
CA ARG A 95 11.16 -0.56 10.60
C ARG A 95 12.60 -0.77 10.15
N GLU A 96 12.80 -1.28 8.95
CA GLU A 96 14.13 -1.49 8.39
C GLU A 96 14.88 -0.17 8.22
N LEU A 97 14.20 0.88 7.78
CA LEU A 97 14.80 2.20 7.64
C LEU A 97 15.21 2.81 8.98
N ASP A 98 14.43 2.57 10.05
CA ASP A 98 14.77 3.00 11.40
C ASP A 98 16.00 2.27 11.96
N LEU A 99 16.19 1.00 11.61
CA LEU A 99 17.28 0.17 12.12
C LEU A 99 18.58 0.33 11.33
N ARG A 100 18.51 0.80 10.09
CA ARG A 100 19.67 0.88 9.21
C ARG A 100 20.22 2.29 9.12
N LYS A 101 21.53 2.37 9.03
CA LYS A 101 22.24 3.63 8.83
C LYS A 101 22.13 4.05 7.35
N GLU A 102 22.08 5.35 7.13
CA GLU A 102 22.04 5.93 5.79
C GLU A 102 23.19 5.48 4.88
N SER A 103 24.33 5.10 5.46
CA SER A 103 25.50 4.60 4.76
C SER A 103 25.48 3.11 4.43
N ASP A 104 24.41 2.38 4.80
CA ASP A 104 24.30 0.95 4.50
C ASP A 104 24.27 0.72 2.98
N ARG A 105 25.25 -0.06 2.48
CA ARG A 105 25.37 -0.38 1.05
C ARG A 105 24.23 -1.24 0.52
N HIS A 106 23.53 -1.96 1.39
CA HIS A 106 22.40 -2.82 1.03
C HIS A 106 21.05 -2.11 1.04
N LEU A 107 21.02 -0.87 1.48
CA LEU A 107 19.80 -0.08 1.59
C LEU A 107 19.05 0.04 0.27
N PRO A 108 19.69 0.33 -0.89
CA PRO A 108 18.97 0.40 -2.15
C PRO A 108 18.25 -0.91 -2.52
N LEU A 109 18.92 -2.05 -2.33
CA LEU A 109 18.33 -3.36 -2.60
C LEU A 109 17.16 -3.65 -1.66
N LEU A 110 17.33 -3.35 -0.39
CA LEU A 110 16.28 -3.55 0.62
C LEU A 110 15.03 -2.74 0.30
N ILE A 111 15.21 -1.47 -0.04
CA ILE A 111 14.10 -0.59 -0.44
C ILE A 111 13.42 -1.14 -1.69
N ALA A 112 14.18 -1.51 -2.72
CA ALA A 112 13.63 -2.07 -3.96
C ALA A 112 12.80 -3.32 -3.72
N LEU A 113 13.29 -4.26 -2.90
CA LEU A 113 12.57 -5.50 -2.57
C LEU A 113 11.23 -5.22 -1.87
N HIS A 114 11.22 -4.29 -0.92
CA HIS A 114 10.00 -3.93 -0.20
C HIS A 114 9.01 -3.18 -1.10
N LEU A 115 9.49 -2.27 -1.95
CA LEU A 115 8.62 -1.54 -2.88
C LEU A 115 7.98 -2.48 -3.91
N ASP A 116 8.73 -3.47 -4.41
CA ASP A 116 8.20 -4.49 -5.30
C ASP A 116 7.11 -5.33 -4.62
N ALA A 117 7.34 -5.69 -3.36
CA ALA A 117 6.35 -6.43 -2.56
C ALA A 117 5.08 -5.61 -2.30
N ILE A 118 5.23 -4.33 -1.98
CA ILE A 118 4.11 -3.41 -1.79
C ILE A 118 3.29 -3.29 -3.08
N ARG A 119 3.97 -3.14 -4.22
CA ARG A 119 3.31 -3.05 -5.53
C ARG A 119 2.55 -4.33 -5.86
N LEU A 120 3.15 -5.49 -5.61
CA LEU A 120 2.50 -6.79 -5.83
C LEU A 120 1.25 -6.94 -4.95
N ALA A 121 1.35 -6.56 -3.68
CA ALA A 121 0.22 -6.58 -2.75
C ALA A 121 -0.90 -5.62 -3.19
N ALA A 122 -0.55 -4.43 -3.68
CA ALA A 122 -1.51 -3.43 -4.13
C ALA A 122 -2.24 -3.82 -5.42
N ASN A 123 -1.64 -4.64 -6.27
CA ASN A 123 -2.26 -5.11 -7.51
C ASN A 123 -3.44 -6.05 -7.29
N GLY A 124 -3.54 -6.69 -6.13
CA GLY A 124 -4.66 -7.56 -5.77
C GLY A 124 -4.72 -8.90 -6.50
N ASN A 125 -3.71 -9.23 -7.30
CA ASN A 125 -3.67 -10.46 -8.10
C ASN A 125 -3.01 -11.65 -7.38
N ALA A 126 -2.28 -11.38 -6.31
CA ALA A 126 -1.60 -12.41 -5.53
C ALA A 126 -2.52 -12.98 -4.45
N SER A 127 -2.42 -14.29 -4.19
CA SER A 127 -3.18 -14.94 -3.12
C SER A 127 -2.64 -14.54 -1.75
N HIS A 128 -3.46 -14.72 -0.70
CA HIS A 128 -3.03 -14.51 0.68
C HIS A 128 -1.80 -15.36 1.04
N ALA A 129 -1.79 -16.62 0.61
CA ALA A 129 -0.66 -17.52 0.85
C ALA A 129 0.62 -17.03 0.16
N ASP A 130 0.53 -16.55 -1.07
CA ASP A 130 1.66 -16.00 -1.82
C ASP A 130 2.23 -14.75 -1.13
N LEU A 131 1.35 -13.87 -0.67
CA LEU A 131 1.76 -12.64 0.03
C LEU A 131 2.39 -12.96 1.40
N MET A 132 1.85 -13.95 2.13
CA MET A 132 2.44 -14.43 3.37
C MET A 132 3.85 -14.98 3.13
N GLY A 133 4.02 -15.83 2.13
CA GLY A 133 5.32 -16.39 1.74
C GLY A 133 6.32 -15.32 1.32
N LEU A 134 5.86 -14.29 0.61
CA LEU A 134 6.69 -13.16 0.24
C LEU A 134 7.16 -12.37 1.47
N GLY A 135 6.28 -12.16 2.45
CA GLY A 135 6.63 -11.53 3.74
C GLY A 135 7.73 -12.28 4.48
N ASP A 136 7.64 -13.62 4.53
CA ASP A 136 8.67 -14.48 5.13
C ASP A 136 10.01 -14.33 4.41
N ARG A 137 10.00 -14.29 3.08
CA ARG A 137 11.21 -14.08 2.26
C ARG A 137 11.83 -12.71 2.48
N LEU A 138 11.01 -11.67 2.63
CA LEU A 138 11.50 -10.32 2.93
C LEU A 138 12.20 -10.30 4.29
N THR A 139 11.63 -10.94 5.30
CA THR A 139 12.24 -11.06 6.62
C THR A 139 13.59 -11.76 6.55
N LEU A 140 13.68 -12.88 5.85
CA LEU A 140 14.94 -13.61 5.66
C LEU A 140 15.97 -12.78 4.90
N ALA A 141 15.57 -12.07 3.86
CA ALA A 141 16.46 -11.19 3.10
C ALA A 141 17.01 -10.06 3.97
N SER A 142 16.15 -9.44 4.78
CA SER A 142 16.55 -8.39 5.71
C SER A 142 17.57 -8.90 6.74
N GLU A 143 17.34 -10.07 7.31
CA GLU A 143 18.27 -10.71 8.25
C GLU A 143 19.62 -11.02 7.61
N LYS A 144 19.63 -11.58 6.43
CA LYS A 144 20.88 -11.90 5.68
C LYS A 144 21.66 -10.66 5.33
N LEU A 145 21.00 -9.60 4.90
CA LEU A 145 21.64 -8.33 4.59
C LEU A 145 22.21 -7.65 5.85
N ALA A 146 21.53 -7.76 6.98
CA ALA A 146 22.04 -7.27 8.25
C ALA A 146 23.31 -7.98 8.69
N VAL A 147 23.35 -9.32 8.59
CA VAL A 147 24.54 -10.14 8.89
C VAL A 147 25.69 -9.78 7.94
N GLY A 148 25.41 -9.66 6.63
CA GLY A 148 26.39 -9.26 5.64
C GLY A 148 27.00 -7.88 5.92
N SER A 149 26.20 -6.92 6.34
CA SER A 149 26.68 -5.57 6.72
C SER A 149 27.54 -5.61 7.97
N ALA A 150 27.19 -6.42 8.97
CA ALA A 150 27.98 -6.60 10.19
C ALA A 150 29.34 -7.27 9.91
N GLN A 151 29.39 -8.23 9.01
CA GLN A 151 30.62 -8.94 8.63
C GLN A 151 31.55 -8.09 7.74
N ALA A 152 31.04 -7.08 7.08
CA ALA A 152 31.83 -6.20 6.22
C ALA A 152 32.61 -5.12 7.01
N LEU A 153 32.38 -5.02 8.30
CA LEU A 153 33.12 -4.16 9.23
C LEU A 153 34.30 -4.95 9.83
#